data_a54c4b4353c19f55c5b0735d0fe3fd52
#
_entry.id   a54c4b4353c19f55c5b0735d0fe3fd52
#
_cell.length_a   1.000
_cell.length_b   1.000
_cell.length_c   1.000
_cell.angle_alpha   90.00
_cell.angle_beta   90.00
_cell.angle_gamma   90.00
#
_symmetry.space_group_name_H-M   'P 1'
#
loop_
_entity.id
_entity.type
_entity.pdbx_description
1 polymer ?
#
loop_
_entity_poly.entity_id
_entity_poly.type
_entity_poly.pdbx_seq_one_letter_code
_entity_poly.pdbx_strand_id
1 'polypeptide(L)'
;VADNYLETTLVGLEHCPMFFTANDLQKVSPILADRCTVIKFPNANASRIKSISRKYADKQLASNLYSMIRFNYELMETHIDKLVQHNVTSLRKHQQLIESVLGNALNIALVQETEEVVNVTEDMFVEAEQAVLGTVKRRTGFC
;
A
#
# COMPACT_ATOMS: atom_id res chain seq x y z
N VAL A 1 -0.43 34.34 -0.49
CA VAL A 1 -1.51 33.35 -0.71
C VAL A 1 -2.75 33.85 0.00
N ALA A 2 -3.89 33.93 -0.70
CA ALA A 2 -5.14 34.25 -0.09
C ALA A 2 -5.79 32.98 0.48
N ASP A 3 -6.17 33.03 1.74
CA ASP A 3 -6.91 31.94 2.38
C ASP A 3 -8.39 32.06 2.04
N ASN A 4 -9.05 30.96 1.68
CA ASN A 4 -10.48 30.96 1.31
C ASN A 4 -11.41 31.28 2.49
N TYR A 5 -10.93 31.19 3.73
CA TYR A 5 -11.69 31.52 4.95
C TYR A 5 -11.37 32.92 5.50
N LEU A 6 -10.23 33.49 5.08
CA LEU A 6 -9.75 34.80 5.49
C LEU A 6 -9.59 35.72 4.26
N GLU A 7 -10.67 35.93 3.51
CA GLU A 7 -10.71 36.57 2.16
C GLU A 7 -9.86 37.82 1.97
N THR A 8 -9.48 38.49 3.05
CA THR A 8 -8.74 39.77 3.04
C THR A 8 -7.35 39.68 3.69
N THR A 9 -6.95 38.53 4.27
CA THR A 9 -5.68 38.41 4.98
C THR A 9 -4.63 37.77 4.09
N LEU A 10 -3.59 38.52 3.73
CA LEU A 10 -2.41 38.01 3.06
C LEU A 10 -1.45 37.41 4.11
N VAL A 11 -1.21 36.10 4.01
CA VAL A 11 -0.24 35.40 4.85
C VAL A 11 1.07 35.24 4.10
N GLY A 12 2.17 35.74 4.70
CA GLY A 12 3.53 35.50 4.19
C GLY A 12 3.94 34.04 4.41
N LEU A 13 4.47 33.40 3.36
CA LEU A 13 4.92 32.01 3.40
C LEU A 13 6.45 31.89 3.45
N GLU A 14 7.16 33.00 3.63
CA GLU A 14 8.63 33.05 3.59
C GLU A 14 9.30 32.23 4.71
N HIS A 15 8.58 31.93 5.78
CA HIS A 15 9.07 31.10 6.89
C HIS A 15 8.43 29.70 6.95
N CYS A 16 7.60 29.36 5.96
CA CYS A 16 6.94 28.07 5.92
C CYS A 16 7.74 27.07 5.07
N PRO A 17 8.23 25.96 5.63
CA PRO A 17 8.84 24.91 4.82
C PRO A 17 7.78 24.27 3.92
N MET A 18 8.08 24.14 2.64
CA MET A 18 7.19 23.52 1.66
C MET A 18 7.78 22.19 1.21
N PHE A 19 6.95 21.14 1.21
CA PHE A 19 7.30 19.83 0.73
C PHE A 19 6.44 19.47 -0.47
N PHE A 20 7.09 19.05 -1.55
CA PHE A 20 6.43 18.63 -2.78
C PHE A 20 6.75 17.16 -3.02
N THR A 21 5.79 16.40 -3.56
CA THR A 21 6.00 15.03 -3.99
C THR A 21 5.67 14.89 -5.47
N ALA A 22 6.50 14.17 -6.21
CA ALA A 22 6.27 13.87 -7.61
C ALA A 22 6.70 12.43 -7.90
N ASN A 23 5.94 11.73 -8.75
CA ASN A 23 6.30 10.40 -9.22
C ASN A 23 7.32 10.46 -10.38
N ASP A 24 7.37 11.58 -11.07
CA ASP A 24 8.22 11.78 -12.23
C ASP A 24 8.81 13.20 -12.19
N LEU A 25 10.12 13.27 -12.00
CA LEU A 25 10.83 14.55 -11.92
C LEU A 25 10.81 15.30 -13.27
N GLN A 26 10.71 14.59 -14.40
CA GLN A 26 10.69 15.23 -15.72
C GLN A 26 9.41 16.06 -15.96
N LYS A 27 8.34 15.75 -15.22
CA LYS A 27 7.08 16.50 -15.26
C LYS A 27 7.05 17.70 -14.32
N VAL A 28 8.06 17.86 -13.49
CA VAL A 28 8.19 19.02 -12.60
C VAL A 28 8.84 20.14 -13.37
N SER A 29 8.31 21.37 -13.22
CA SER A 29 8.92 22.55 -13.84
C SER A 29 10.40 22.65 -13.46
N PRO A 30 11.32 22.83 -14.43
CA PRO A 30 12.75 22.99 -14.15
C PRO A 30 13.03 24.15 -13.16
N ILE A 31 12.26 25.22 -13.26
CA ILE A 31 12.38 26.40 -12.37
C ILE A 31 12.06 26.02 -10.92
N LEU A 32 11.08 25.14 -10.70
CA LEU A 32 10.72 24.67 -9.37
C LEU A 32 11.78 23.67 -8.85
N ALA A 33 12.20 22.74 -9.70
CA ALA A 33 13.21 21.74 -9.34
C ALA A 33 14.55 22.39 -8.94
N ASP A 34 14.94 23.46 -9.61
CA ASP A 34 16.18 24.21 -9.33
C ASP A 34 16.14 24.94 -7.98
N ARG A 35 14.96 25.27 -7.49
CA ARG A 35 14.76 25.95 -6.19
C ARG A 35 14.51 24.98 -5.03
N CYS A 36 14.46 23.68 -5.28
CA CYS A 36 14.16 22.66 -4.29
C CYS A 36 15.35 21.72 -4.06
N THR A 37 15.50 21.24 -2.84
CA THR A 37 16.37 20.10 -2.59
C THR A 37 15.63 18.83 -3.01
N VAL A 38 16.13 18.17 -4.07
CA VAL A 38 15.51 16.96 -4.61
C VAL A 38 16.02 15.72 -3.89
N ILE A 39 15.11 15.00 -3.22
CA ILE A 39 15.41 13.73 -2.58
C ILE A 39 14.75 12.62 -3.41
N LYS A 40 15.58 11.75 -4.00
CA LYS A 40 15.09 10.61 -4.80
C LYS A 40 14.91 9.38 -3.91
N PHE A 41 13.73 8.82 -3.91
CA PHE A 41 13.45 7.54 -3.26
C PHE A 41 13.51 6.43 -4.32
N PRO A 42 14.47 5.49 -4.21
CA PRO A 42 14.51 4.35 -5.13
C PRO A 42 13.30 3.44 -4.92
N ASN A 43 12.92 2.71 -5.97
CA ASN A 43 11.91 1.67 -5.85
C ASN A 43 12.31 0.67 -4.77
N ALA A 44 11.32 0.21 -4.01
CA ALA A 44 11.56 -0.77 -2.97
C ALA A 44 11.97 -2.12 -3.62
N ASN A 45 13.05 -2.71 -3.13
CA ASN A 45 13.42 -4.07 -3.46
C ASN A 45 12.53 -5.08 -2.73
N ALA A 46 12.57 -6.36 -3.12
CA ALA A 46 11.75 -7.42 -2.54
C ALA A 46 11.88 -7.50 -1.00
N SER A 47 13.10 -7.43 -0.48
CA SER A 47 13.34 -7.48 0.97
C SER A 47 12.67 -6.32 1.71
N ARG A 48 12.75 -5.12 1.17
CA ARG A 48 12.11 -3.93 1.76
C ARG A 48 10.58 -4.00 1.67
N ILE A 49 10.06 -4.51 0.55
CA ILE A 49 8.62 -4.75 0.38
C ILE A 49 8.14 -5.73 1.45
N LYS A 50 8.80 -6.88 1.64
CA LYS A 50 8.46 -7.86 2.68
C LYS A 50 8.47 -7.25 4.08
N SER A 51 9.52 -6.51 4.43
CA SER A 51 9.62 -5.85 5.74
C SER A 51 8.48 -4.86 6.00
N ILE A 52 8.13 -4.04 4.99
CA ILE A 52 7.02 -3.08 5.11
C ILE A 52 5.68 -3.81 5.17
N SER A 53 5.48 -4.84 4.35
CA SER A 53 4.27 -5.66 4.34
C SER A 53 4.05 -6.37 5.67
N ARG A 54 5.13 -6.89 6.28
CA ARG A 54 5.06 -7.51 7.61
C ARG A 54 4.58 -6.52 8.67
N LYS A 55 5.20 -5.33 8.73
CA LYS A 55 4.76 -4.26 9.66
C LYS A 55 3.32 -3.84 9.42
N TYR A 56 2.89 -3.84 8.16
CA TYR A 56 1.52 -3.53 7.82
C TYR A 56 0.56 -4.61 8.32
N ALA A 57 0.86 -5.89 8.08
CA ALA A 57 0.08 -7.01 8.59
C ALA A 57 -0.02 -6.98 10.12
N ASP A 58 1.12 -6.78 10.82
CA ASP A 58 1.16 -6.66 12.28
C ASP A 58 0.24 -5.55 12.79
N LYS A 59 0.26 -4.37 12.12
CA LYS A 59 -0.60 -3.25 12.47
C LYS A 59 -2.09 -3.58 12.29
N GLN A 60 -2.47 -4.29 11.23
CA GLN A 60 -3.86 -4.72 11.02
C GLN A 60 -4.29 -5.75 12.07
N LEU A 61 -3.46 -6.76 12.30
CA LEU A 61 -3.72 -7.84 13.25
C LEU A 61 -3.78 -7.37 14.72
N ALA A 62 -3.18 -6.23 15.04
CA ALA A 62 -3.31 -5.61 16.36
C ALA A 62 -4.72 -5.09 16.66
N SER A 63 -5.60 -5.00 15.65
CA SER A 63 -7.00 -4.67 15.84
C SER A 63 -7.78 -5.87 16.40
N ASN A 64 -8.68 -5.61 17.36
CA ASN A 64 -9.57 -6.64 17.91
C ASN A 64 -10.43 -7.35 16.84
N LEU A 65 -10.66 -6.70 15.71
CA LEU A 65 -11.40 -7.26 14.58
C LEU A 65 -10.77 -8.55 14.04
N TYR A 66 -9.45 -8.66 14.11
CA TYR A 66 -8.69 -9.80 13.57
C TYR A 66 -8.16 -10.73 14.67
N SER A 67 -8.64 -10.61 15.91
CA SER A 67 -8.17 -11.41 17.06
C SER A 67 -8.31 -12.93 16.87
N MET A 68 -9.27 -13.35 16.04
CA MET A 68 -9.54 -14.76 15.72
C MET A 68 -8.80 -15.25 14.46
N ILE A 69 -7.97 -14.41 13.84
CA ILE A 69 -7.26 -14.78 12.62
C ILE A 69 -5.80 -15.13 12.93
N ARG A 70 -5.39 -16.33 12.55
CA ARG A 70 -3.98 -16.73 12.56
C ARG A 70 -3.36 -16.51 11.18
N PHE A 71 -2.58 -15.46 11.07
CA PHE A 71 -1.95 -15.05 9.83
C PHE A 71 -0.68 -15.85 9.55
N ASN A 72 -0.45 -16.24 8.28
CA ASN A 72 0.73 -16.98 7.85
C ASN A 72 1.71 -16.06 7.09
N TYR A 73 2.78 -15.65 7.77
CA TYR A 73 3.80 -14.75 7.21
C TYR A 73 4.67 -15.40 6.14
N GLU A 74 4.91 -16.71 6.20
CA GLU A 74 5.72 -17.42 5.20
C GLU A 74 4.99 -17.45 3.85
N LEU A 75 3.69 -17.76 3.87
CA LEU A 75 2.85 -17.69 2.67
C LEU A 75 2.80 -16.26 2.12
N MET A 76 2.63 -15.25 2.99
CA MET A 76 2.66 -13.85 2.57
C MET A 76 3.96 -13.51 1.82
N GLU A 77 5.10 -13.88 2.38
CA GLU A 77 6.41 -13.58 1.77
C GLU A 77 6.60 -14.29 0.43
N THR A 78 6.12 -15.54 0.31
CA THR A 78 6.14 -16.29 -0.94
C THR A 78 5.32 -15.60 -2.03
N HIS A 79 4.11 -15.14 -1.71
CA HIS A 79 3.25 -14.43 -2.66
C HIS A 79 3.76 -13.03 -3.01
N ILE A 80 4.43 -12.35 -2.07
CA ILE A 80 5.13 -11.10 -2.36
C ILE A 80 6.25 -11.34 -3.39
N ASP A 81 7.02 -12.41 -3.25
CA ASP A 81 8.08 -12.75 -4.23
C ASP A 81 7.49 -13.01 -5.62
N LYS A 82 6.38 -13.74 -5.71
CA LYS A 82 5.68 -13.97 -6.98
C LYS A 82 5.22 -12.63 -7.60
N LEU A 83 4.62 -11.74 -6.83
CA LEU A 83 4.19 -10.42 -7.31
C LEU A 83 5.38 -9.57 -7.79
N VAL A 84 6.50 -9.58 -7.09
CA VAL A 84 7.72 -8.87 -7.50
C VAL A 84 8.29 -9.45 -8.80
N GLN A 85 8.27 -10.78 -8.98
CA GLN A 85 8.64 -11.41 -10.26
C GLN A 85 7.73 -10.96 -11.42
N HIS A 86 6.48 -10.65 -11.15
CA HIS A 86 5.55 -10.03 -12.10
C HIS A 86 5.68 -8.50 -12.20
N ASN A 87 6.81 -7.93 -11.75
CA ASN A 87 7.08 -6.48 -11.74
C ASN A 87 6.08 -5.64 -10.93
N VAL A 88 5.38 -6.23 -9.97
CA VAL A 88 4.50 -5.50 -9.05
C VAL A 88 5.32 -5.02 -7.86
N THR A 89 5.90 -3.81 -7.96
CA THR A 89 6.73 -3.20 -6.91
C THR A 89 5.99 -2.16 -6.05
N SER A 90 4.74 -1.88 -6.36
CA SER A 90 3.92 -0.90 -5.65
C SER A 90 3.53 -1.40 -4.26
N LEU A 91 3.96 -0.72 -3.21
CA LEU A 91 3.60 -1.04 -1.82
C LEU A 91 2.08 -1.09 -1.60
N ARG A 92 1.32 -0.21 -2.27
CA ARG A 92 -0.15 -0.21 -2.21
C ARG A 92 -0.73 -1.55 -2.70
N LYS A 93 -0.13 -2.18 -3.72
CA LYS A 93 -0.57 -3.48 -4.23
C LYS A 93 -0.32 -4.61 -3.24
N HIS A 94 0.81 -4.57 -2.54
CA HIS A 94 1.11 -5.54 -1.48
C HIS A 94 0.22 -5.34 -0.25
N GLN A 95 -0.15 -4.10 0.07
CA GLN A 95 -1.16 -3.83 1.11
C GLN A 95 -2.53 -4.37 0.71
N GLN A 96 -2.96 -4.17 -0.55
CA GLN A 96 -4.21 -4.73 -1.07
C GLN A 96 -4.24 -6.26 -1.01
N LEU A 97 -3.09 -6.94 -1.25
CA LEU A 97 -2.97 -8.39 -1.07
C LEU A 97 -3.31 -8.78 0.38
N ILE A 98 -2.69 -8.13 1.35
CA ILE A 98 -2.89 -8.42 2.78
C ILE A 98 -4.34 -8.12 3.20
N GLU A 99 -4.88 -6.98 2.81
CA GLU A 99 -6.26 -6.58 3.10
C GLU A 99 -7.27 -7.59 2.53
N SER A 100 -7.05 -8.06 1.30
CA SER A 100 -7.91 -9.06 0.67
C SER A 100 -7.87 -10.40 1.42
N VAL A 101 -6.68 -10.86 1.80
CA VAL A 101 -6.51 -12.10 2.58
C VAL A 101 -7.19 -11.99 3.95
N LEU A 102 -6.97 -10.88 4.67
CA LEU A 102 -7.60 -10.65 5.97
C LEU A 102 -9.12 -10.52 5.86
N GLY A 103 -9.60 -9.85 4.80
CA GLY A 103 -11.04 -9.73 4.52
C GLY A 103 -11.70 -11.09 4.24
N ASN A 104 -11.04 -11.96 3.46
CA ASN A 104 -11.54 -13.31 3.19
C ASN A 104 -11.56 -14.15 4.47
N ALA A 105 -10.51 -14.11 5.28
CA ALA A 105 -10.45 -14.82 6.54
C ALA A 105 -11.53 -14.34 7.54
N LEU A 106 -11.73 -13.01 7.62
CA LEU A 106 -12.78 -12.43 8.45
C LEU A 106 -14.17 -12.84 7.98
N ASN A 107 -14.41 -12.84 6.66
CA ASN A 107 -15.69 -13.27 6.12
C ASN A 107 -16.01 -14.73 6.47
N ILE A 108 -15.00 -15.62 6.40
CA ILE A 108 -15.18 -17.02 6.83
C ILE A 108 -15.51 -17.08 8.33
N ALA A 109 -14.81 -16.34 9.18
CA ALA A 109 -15.09 -16.31 10.62
C ALA A 109 -16.53 -15.86 10.92
N LEU A 110 -17.01 -14.83 10.21
CA LEU A 110 -18.35 -14.29 10.40
C LEU A 110 -19.45 -15.22 9.86
N VAL A 111 -19.23 -15.85 8.70
CA VAL A 111 -20.22 -16.74 8.07
C VAL A 111 -20.36 -18.06 8.83
N GLN A 112 -19.27 -18.57 9.39
CA GLN A 112 -19.30 -19.82 10.14
C GLN A 112 -19.80 -19.65 11.58
N GLU A 113 -20.01 -18.41 12.04
CA GLU A 113 -20.39 -18.09 13.43
C GLU A 113 -19.54 -18.87 14.45
N THR A 114 -18.27 -19.12 14.08
CA THR A 114 -17.37 -19.95 14.88
C THR A 114 -16.56 -19.07 15.84
N GLU A 115 -16.40 -19.56 17.07
CA GLU A 115 -15.45 -19.01 18.02
C GLU A 115 -14.03 -19.57 17.80
N GLU A 116 -13.86 -20.43 16.79
CA GLU A 116 -12.57 -21.04 16.48
C GLU A 116 -11.66 -20.08 15.70
N VAL A 117 -10.36 -20.27 15.89
CA VAL A 117 -9.34 -19.48 15.19
C VAL A 117 -9.31 -19.85 13.70
N VAL A 118 -9.55 -18.89 12.84
CA VAL A 118 -9.43 -19.05 11.38
C VAL A 118 -7.98 -18.96 10.95
N ASN A 119 -7.45 -20.04 10.38
CA ASN A 119 -6.12 -20.03 9.81
C ASN A 119 -6.15 -19.50 8.38
N VAL A 120 -5.25 -18.58 8.07
CA VAL A 120 -5.06 -18.10 6.70
C VAL A 120 -4.41 -19.21 5.86
N THR A 121 -5.08 -19.58 4.75
CA THR A 121 -4.65 -20.65 3.84
C THR A 121 -3.98 -20.12 2.58
N GLU A 122 -3.33 -21.01 1.82
CA GLU A 122 -2.71 -20.67 0.54
C GLU A 122 -3.76 -20.21 -0.49
N ASP A 123 -4.94 -20.82 -0.51
CA ASP A 123 -6.02 -20.46 -1.46
C ASP A 123 -6.44 -19.01 -1.32
N MET A 124 -6.53 -18.48 -0.09
CA MET A 124 -6.84 -17.07 0.16
C MET A 124 -5.77 -16.14 -0.46
N PHE A 125 -4.50 -16.53 -0.38
CA PHE A 125 -3.42 -15.77 -1.01
C PHE A 125 -3.46 -15.87 -2.53
N VAL A 126 -3.77 -17.04 -3.10
CA VAL A 126 -3.90 -17.23 -4.55
C VAL A 126 -5.02 -16.35 -5.12
N GLU A 127 -6.19 -16.33 -4.48
CA GLU A 127 -7.30 -15.47 -4.88
C GLU A 127 -6.94 -13.98 -4.80
N ALA A 128 -6.31 -13.57 -3.71
CA ALA A 128 -5.89 -12.18 -3.51
C ALA A 128 -4.81 -11.77 -4.52
N GLU A 129 -3.85 -12.66 -4.84
CA GLU A 129 -2.82 -12.44 -5.86
C GLU A 129 -3.44 -12.25 -7.24
N GLN A 130 -4.39 -13.12 -7.63
CA GLN A 130 -5.10 -13.00 -8.91
C GLN A 130 -5.87 -11.67 -9.01
N ALA A 131 -6.52 -11.23 -7.94
CA ALA A 131 -7.20 -9.95 -7.90
C ALA A 131 -6.22 -8.78 -8.09
N VAL A 132 -5.06 -8.81 -7.45
CA VAL A 132 -4.01 -7.80 -7.60
C VAL A 132 -3.45 -7.77 -9.02
N LEU A 133 -3.16 -8.93 -9.62
CA LEU A 133 -2.67 -9.06 -10.99
C LEU A 133 -3.73 -8.67 -12.02
N GLY A 134 -4.99 -9.04 -11.82
CA GLY A 134 -6.11 -8.68 -12.68
C GLY A 134 -6.33 -7.16 -12.76
N THR A 135 -6.12 -6.43 -11.67
CA THR A 135 -6.17 -4.96 -11.67
C THR A 135 -4.97 -4.30 -12.37
N VAL A 136 -3.81 -5.00 -12.45
CA VAL A 136 -2.65 -4.53 -13.22
C VAL A 136 -2.93 -4.62 -14.73
N LYS A 137 -3.50 -5.72 -15.20
CA LYS A 137 -3.82 -5.92 -16.63
C LYS A 137 -4.84 -4.91 -17.16
N ARG A 138 -5.80 -4.45 -16.35
CA ARG A 138 -6.81 -3.45 -16.78
C ARG A 138 -6.26 -2.05 -16.98
N ARG A 139 -5.12 -1.70 -16.39
CA ARG A 139 -4.49 -0.37 -16.55
C ARG A 139 -3.60 -0.23 -17.79
N THR A 140 -3.18 -1.34 -18.40
CA THR A 140 -2.37 -1.33 -19.63
C THR A 140 -3.20 -1.27 -20.91
N GLY A 141 -4.52 -1.16 -20.82
CA GLY A 141 -5.48 -1.18 -21.94
C GLY A 141 -6.07 0.19 -22.34
N PHE A 142 -5.47 1.31 -21.93
CA PHE A 142 -5.83 2.63 -22.44
C PHE A 142 -4.60 3.27 -23.10
N CYS A 143 -4.44 3.03 -24.38
CA CYS A 143 -3.81 3.94 -25.32
C CYS A 143 -4.84 4.91 -25.85
#